data_96a81aaa672d30fbc7a28a97fb7b5083
#
_entry.id   96a81aaa672d30fbc7a28a97fb7b5083
#
_cell.length_a   1.000
_cell.length_b   1.000
_cell.length_c   1.000
_cell.angle_alpha   90.00
_cell.angle_beta   90.00
_cell.angle_gamma   90.00
#
_symmetry.space_group_name_H-M   'P 1'
#
loop_
_entity.id
_entity.type
_entity.pdbx_description
1 polymer ?
#
loop_
_entity_poly.entity_id
_entity_poly.type
_entity_poly.pdbx_seq_one_letter_code
_entity_poly.pdbx_strand_id
1 'polypeptide(L)'
;SSATGRPVRATDAGESATALIQLALRASRKLLIGYVDGHGSASKHVVSPLSLGAGQLLAEESGTDDSRQFWLHRMTSVELLDN
;
A
#
# COMPACT_ATOMS: atom_id res chain seq x y z
N SER A 1 -14.60 -14.85 0.97
CA SER A 1 -15.42 -13.91 1.70
C SER A 1 -15.21 -12.50 1.18
N SER A 2 -16.29 -11.76 1.17
CA SER A 2 -16.23 -10.37 0.72
C SER A 2 -15.51 -9.46 1.70
N ALA A 3 -15.10 -9.97 2.83
CA ALA A 3 -14.44 -9.16 3.84
C ALA A 3 -13.02 -8.76 3.44
N THR A 4 -12.40 -9.54 2.57
CA THR A 4 -11.03 -9.24 2.15
C THR A 4 -11.04 -8.32 0.95
N GLY A 5 -10.00 -7.53 0.80
CA GLY A 5 -9.85 -6.67 -0.35
C GLY A 5 -10.69 -5.42 -0.34
N ARG A 6 -11.23 -5.04 0.80
CA ARG A 6 -12.02 -3.81 0.88
C ARG A 6 -11.10 -2.60 0.74
N PRO A 7 -11.39 -1.68 -0.18
CA PRO A 7 -10.54 -0.51 -0.34
C PRO A 7 -10.66 0.44 0.86
N VAL A 8 -9.57 1.13 1.15
CA VAL A 8 -9.51 2.13 2.20
C VAL A 8 -9.35 3.49 1.55
N ARG A 9 -10.27 4.40 1.88
CA ARG A 9 -10.22 5.74 1.30
C ARG A 9 -9.11 6.56 1.92
N ALA A 10 -8.66 7.57 1.18
CA ALA A 10 -7.59 8.45 1.66
C ALA A 10 -7.95 9.12 2.98
N THR A 11 -9.20 9.49 3.18
CA THR A 11 -9.63 10.11 4.43
C THR A 11 -9.48 9.19 5.62
N ASP A 12 -9.52 7.89 5.38
CA ASP A 12 -9.36 6.87 6.42
C ASP A 12 -7.96 6.30 6.42
N ALA A 13 -7.10 6.78 5.52
CA ALA A 13 -5.84 6.10 5.25
C ALA A 13 -4.84 6.21 6.41
N GLY A 14 -4.95 7.24 7.25
CA GLY A 14 -3.99 7.41 8.32
C GLY A 14 -3.79 6.15 9.14
N GLU A 15 -4.83 5.73 9.84
CA GLU A 15 -4.74 4.53 10.69
C GLU A 15 -5.05 3.26 9.93
N SER A 16 -6.10 3.28 9.11
CA SER A 16 -6.56 2.07 8.45
C SER A 16 -5.59 1.57 7.41
N ALA A 17 -4.94 2.48 6.69
CA ALA A 17 -3.92 2.08 5.72
C ALA A 17 -2.74 1.44 6.43
N THR A 18 -2.29 2.03 7.53
CA THR A 18 -1.20 1.46 8.31
C THR A 18 -1.55 0.05 8.80
N ALA A 19 -2.77 -0.13 9.28
CA ALA A 19 -3.20 -1.44 9.76
C ALA A 19 -3.20 -2.48 8.65
N LEU A 20 -3.68 -2.10 7.46
CA LEU A 20 -3.67 -3.01 6.31
C LEU A 20 -2.25 -3.36 5.88
N ILE A 21 -1.38 -2.36 5.87
CA ILE A 21 0.02 -2.58 5.49
C ILE A 21 0.69 -3.52 6.49
N GLN A 22 0.46 -3.32 7.78
CA GLN A 22 1.03 -4.19 8.79
C GLN A 22 0.50 -5.61 8.66
N LEU A 23 -0.79 -5.75 8.37
CA LEU A 23 -1.36 -7.08 8.14
C LEU A 23 -0.71 -7.76 6.94
N ALA A 24 -0.51 -7.02 5.85
CA ALA A 24 0.13 -7.56 4.66
C ALA A 24 1.57 -7.97 4.95
N LEU A 25 2.28 -7.18 5.75
CA LEU A 25 3.64 -7.53 6.14
C LEU A 25 3.69 -8.85 6.90
N ARG A 26 2.79 -9.03 7.85
CA ARG A 26 2.77 -10.24 8.66
C ARG A 26 2.32 -11.46 7.86
N ALA A 27 1.40 -11.24 6.93
CA ALA A 27 0.82 -12.35 6.16
C ALA A 27 1.52 -12.59 4.83
N SER A 28 2.54 -11.79 4.52
CA SER A 28 3.26 -11.86 3.25
C SER A 28 2.32 -11.72 2.06
N ARG A 29 1.40 -10.77 2.14
CA ARG A 29 0.42 -10.54 1.09
C ARG A 29 0.74 -9.27 0.35
N LYS A 30 0.22 -9.19 -0.88
CA LYS A 30 0.44 -8.01 -1.71
C LYS A 30 -0.62 -6.97 -1.42
N LEU A 31 -0.28 -5.74 -1.77
CA LEU A 31 -1.17 -4.59 -1.62
C LEU A 31 -1.34 -3.91 -2.96
N LEU A 32 -2.55 -3.41 -3.20
CA LEU A 32 -2.81 -2.49 -4.29
C LEU A 32 -2.88 -1.10 -3.70
N ILE A 33 -1.96 -0.24 -4.11
CA ILE A 33 -1.82 1.10 -3.55
C ILE A 33 -2.15 2.12 -4.63
N GLY A 34 -3.08 3.03 -4.32
CA GLY A 34 -3.28 4.23 -5.11
C GLY A 34 -2.34 5.31 -4.59
N TYR A 35 -1.59 5.93 -5.47
CA TYR A 35 -0.54 6.84 -5.08
C TYR A 35 -0.54 8.08 -5.95
N VAL A 36 -0.27 9.23 -5.34
CA VAL A 36 -0.15 10.50 -6.05
C VAL A 36 1.31 10.96 -5.94
N ASP A 37 1.94 11.17 -7.10
CA ASP A 37 3.34 11.59 -7.11
C ASP A 37 3.47 13.10 -6.88
N GLY A 38 4.71 13.60 -6.94
CA GLY A 38 4.98 15.01 -6.70
C GLY A 38 4.39 15.94 -7.73
N HIS A 39 3.95 15.42 -8.86
CA HIS A 39 3.32 16.22 -9.92
C HIS A 39 1.81 16.16 -9.88
N GLY A 40 1.24 15.47 -8.90
CA GLY A 40 -0.20 15.33 -8.79
C GLY A 40 -0.78 14.24 -9.66
N SER A 41 0.06 13.41 -10.27
CA SER A 41 -0.41 12.30 -11.10
C SER A 41 -0.73 11.10 -10.24
N ALA A 42 -1.93 10.57 -10.40
CA ALA A 42 -2.38 9.40 -9.64
C ALA A 42 -2.08 8.14 -10.42
N SER A 43 -1.61 7.12 -9.71
CA SER A 43 -1.34 5.82 -10.31
C SER A 43 -1.59 4.75 -9.27
N LYS A 44 -1.72 3.50 -9.76
CA LYS A 44 -1.91 2.35 -8.87
C LYS A 44 -0.74 1.40 -9.04
N HIS A 45 -0.35 0.80 -7.94
CA HIS A 45 0.79 -0.11 -7.91
C HIS A 45 0.43 -1.34 -7.10
N VAL A 46 0.77 -2.51 -7.63
CA VAL A 46 0.69 -3.76 -6.88
C VAL A 46 2.07 -4.02 -6.30
N VAL A 47 2.15 -4.06 -4.99
CA VAL A 47 3.45 -4.14 -4.32
C VAL A 47 3.45 -5.21 -3.24
N SER A 48 4.65 -5.72 -2.96
CA SER A 48 4.88 -6.62 -1.82
C SER A 48 5.57 -5.81 -0.73
N PRO A 49 4.90 -5.56 0.40
CA PRO A 49 5.50 -4.71 1.43
C PRO A 49 6.68 -5.39 2.08
N LEU A 50 7.73 -4.62 2.35
CA LEU A 50 8.95 -5.11 2.97
C LEU A 50 9.10 -4.57 4.40
N SER A 51 8.86 -3.27 4.59
CA SER A 51 8.94 -2.68 5.91
C SER A 51 8.15 -1.39 5.95
N LEU A 52 7.76 -0.99 7.15
CA LEU A 52 6.98 0.20 7.38
C LEU A 52 7.59 0.97 8.53
N GLY A 53 7.83 2.25 8.33
CA GLY A 53 8.33 3.10 9.40
C GLY A 53 8.55 4.51 8.94
N ALA A 54 8.53 5.44 9.89
CA ALA A 54 8.81 6.85 9.61
C ALA A 54 7.90 7.45 8.53
N GLY A 55 6.65 6.99 8.47
CA GLY A 55 5.68 7.51 7.50
C GLY A 55 5.90 7.03 6.09
N GLN A 56 6.74 6.01 5.91
CA GLN A 56 7.05 5.47 4.59
C GLN A 56 6.88 3.97 4.56
N LEU A 57 6.44 3.48 3.41
CA LEU A 57 6.39 2.06 3.14
C LEU A 57 7.50 1.71 2.16
N LEU A 58 8.34 0.75 2.52
CA LEU A 58 9.29 0.15 1.59
C LEU A 58 8.67 -1.11 1.04
N ALA A 59 8.59 -1.21 -0.26
CA ALA A 59 7.92 -2.33 -0.92
C ALA A 59 8.54 -2.61 -2.27
N GLU A 60 8.42 -3.86 -2.71
CA GLU A 60 8.83 -4.25 -4.06
C GLU A 60 7.63 -4.18 -4.99
N GLU A 61 7.84 -3.55 -6.13
CA GLU A 61 6.80 -3.47 -7.13
C GLU A 61 6.66 -4.81 -7.84
N SER A 62 5.40 -5.25 -8.02
CA SER A 62 5.14 -6.54 -8.65
C SER A 62 5.67 -6.55 -10.07
N GLY A 63 6.35 -7.64 -10.42
CA GLY A 63 6.94 -7.77 -11.75
C GLY A 63 8.36 -7.25 -11.86
N THR A 64 8.89 -6.67 -10.79
CA THR A 64 10.28 -6.22 -10.76
C THR A 64 10.89 -6.64 -9.43
N ASP A 65 12.22 -6.60 -9.38
CA ASP A 65 12.94 -6.83 -8.13
C ASP A 65 13.30 -5.52 -7.44
N ASP A 66 12.84 -4.39 -7.97
CA ASP A 66 13.20 -3.09 -7.44
C ASP A 66 12.32 -2.75 -6.24
N SER A 67 12.96 -2.32 -5.16
CA SER A 67 12.22 -1.80 -4.02
C SER A 67 12.03 -0.31 -4.19
N ARG A 68 10.89 0.19 -3.69
CA ARG A 68 10.56 1.60 -3.76
C ARG A 68 10.01 2.03 -2.43
N GLN A 69 10.14 3.33 -2.17
CA GLN A 69 9.58 3.94 -0.99
C GLN A 69 8.33 4.72 -1.36
N PHE A 70 7.28 4.52 -0.57
CA PHE A 70 6.00 5.21 -0.77
C PHE A 70 5.68 5.98 0.49
N TRP A 71 5.38 7.27 0.33
CA TRP A 71 4.94 8.09 1.45
C TRP A 71 3.48 7.77 1.78
N LEU A 72 3.21 7.49 3.04
CA LEU A 72 1.84 7.15 3.45
C LEU A 72 0.88 8.30 3.16
N HIS A 73 1.33 9.54 3.35
CA HIS A 73 0.44 10.68 3.15
C HIS A 73 0.10 10.94 1.68
N ARG A 74 0.80 10.28 0.76
CA ARG A 74 0.50 10.39 -0.67
C ARG A 74 -0.33 9.24 -1.19
N MET A 75 -0.63 8.29 -0.34
CA MET A 75 -1.49 7.17 -0.73
C MET A 75 -2.94 7.60 -0.72
N THR A 76 -3.64 7.36 -1.83
CA THR A 76 -5.06 7.70 -1.94
C THR A 76 -5.95 6.51 -1.59
N SER A 77 -5.42 5.30 -1.71
CA SER A 77 -6.15 4.10 -1.33
C SER A 77 -5.18 2.97 -1.07
N VAL A 78 -5.59 2.03 -0.24
CA VAL A 78 -4.82 0.82 0.04
C VAL A 78 -5.80 -0.33 0.09
N GLU A 79 -5.48 -1.40 -0.63
CA GLU A 79 -6.33 -2.57 -0.70
C GLU A 79 -5.48 -3.81 -0.51
N LEU A 80 -5.92 -4.69 0.38
CA LEU A 80 -5.23 -5.95 0.63
C LEU A 80 -5.65 -6.96 -0.43
N LEU A 81 -4.66 -7.54 -1.08
CA LEU A 81 -4.92 -8.50 -2.14
C LEU A 81 -4.79 -9.92 -1.64
N ASP A 82 -5.58 -10.80 -2.24
CA ASP A 82 -5.40 -12.24 -2.04
C ASP A 82 -4.33 -12.71 -3.01
N ASN A 83 -3.38 -13.43 -2.48
CA ASN A 83 -2.32 -13.99 -3.34
C ASN A 83 -2.82 -15.13 -4.17
#